data_2cfbee5c6a6f817aa29d26471248f551
#
_entry.id   2cfbee5c6a6f817aa29d26471248f551
#
_cell.length_a   1.000
_cell.length_b   1.000
_cell.length_c   1.000
_cell.angle_alpha   90.00
_cell.angle_beta   90.00
_cell.angle_gamma   90.00
#
_symmetry.space_group_name_H-M   'P 1'
#
loop_
_entity.id
_entity.type
_entity.pdbx_description
1 polymer ?
#
loop_
_entity_poly.entity_id
_entity_poly.type
_entity_poly.pdbx_seq_one_letter_code
_entity_poly.pdbx_strand_id
1 'polypeptide(L)'
;MVDEFIKLFTGYRGDFGIADMSRTSLDSDKNKIKPNYEWAGRPLSINDYKDHLQGKISIGVQPCTLNKTAQFGCIDIDPPNYGEFKIEKYLGLFAQYKLPLVPILSKSGGLHCYIFLKEPIPAIDLIDGLKAFLLPLGLKPTTEIFPKQKELKEDEKGDTKPGNFINLPYYNNGESARYALDKNNSKLDLLSFIKVAEESRISKEDLQKLVEETHKNILTGADPEFDDGPPCLALCSKTKLDDGRDRFMYNYMVFAKKKYKDKWPDQVSKANYNYLEDPWDKTKLDSKIAAWRKDTAGHTCYEDPIKDRCMRGVCYSRPFGVKSDGISVFPDITDFQIIKYVEPEYRFQVVMPSDDKVEVIVANTKLMTTQKEVLNLIWEQTGVYFEPLKPKDYRAKLNEWRNGCETIYPPKGTQIADRLHDELYQYCINGPQAKQRGQIKNGACYTNDGNHYFKFTSFIQHLGSSWKIPEERIARQLEKDCNVEFNHSLNVDGKTLKVCRLPQLHMEQIEYQPVKRKESNY
;
A
#
# COMPACT_ATOMS: atom_id res chain seq x y z
N MET A 1 -25.26 15.82 -24.48
CA MET A 1 -24.27 16.62 -23.70
C MET A 1 -24.09 16.10 -22.29
N VAL A 2 -25.10 16.08 -21.40
CA VAL A 2 -24.95 15.50 -20.04
C VAL A 2 -24.61 14.02 -20.10
N ASP A 3 -25.32 13.26 -20.92
CA ASP A 3 -25.11 11.81 -21.04
C ASP A 3 -23.73 11.46 -21.61
N GLU A 4 -23.21 12.23 -22.54
CA GLU A 4 -21.86 12.09 -23.08
C GLU A 4 -20.81 12.41 -22.00
N PHE A 5 -21.04 13.49 -21.22
CA PHE A 5 -20.17 13.82 -20.10
C PHE A 5 -20.13 12.71 -19.05
N ILE A 6 -21.29 12.13 -18.71
CA ILE A 6 -21.38 10.99 -17.79
C ILE A 6 -20.60 9.77 -18.31
N LYS A 7 -20.67 9.49 -19.63
CA LYS A 7 -19.94 8.37 -20.24
C LYS A 7 -18.41 8.54 -20.15
N LEU A 8 -17.91 9.78 -20.21
CA LEU A 8 -16.48 10.06 -20.06
C LEU A 8 -15.98 9.76 -18.64
N PHE A 9 -16.79 10.06 -17.63
CA PHE A 9 -16.42 9.94 -16.21
C PHE A 9 -17.15 8.78 -15.53
N THR A 10 -17.27 7.65 -16.23
CA THR A 10 -17.84 6.42 -15.66
C THR A 10 -16.87 5.79 -14.67
N GLY A 11 -17.25 5.74 -13.40
CA GLY A 11 -16.47 5.16 -12.31
C GLY A 11 -17.37 4.49 -11.26
N TYR A 12 -16.92 4.44 -10.01
CA TYR A 12 -17.72 3.96 -8.89
C TYR A 12 -18.93 4.86 -8.66
N ARG A 13 -20.13 4.24 -8.58
CA ARG A 13 -21.40 4.96 -8.43
C ARG A 13 -22.05 4.82 -7.04
N GLY A 14 -21.49 3.97 -6.17
CA GLY A 14 -22.09 3.76 -4.84
C GLY A 14 -21.94 4.96 -3.91
N ASP A 15 -20.93 5.80 -4.16
CA ASP A 15 -20.71 7.07 -3.46
C ASP A 15 -19.89 8.01 -4.35
N PHE A 16 -19.82 9.30 -4.00
CA PHE A 16 -19.06 10.30 -4.75
C PHE A 16 -18.57 11.44 -3.84
N GLY A 17 -17.49 12.10 -4.25
CA GLY A 17 -16.95 13.24 -3.53
C GLY A 17 -17.76 14.52 -3.76
N ILE A 18 -17.94 15.31 -2.71
CA ILE A 18 -18.49 16.66 -2.78
C ILE A 18 -17.43 17.64 -2.29
N ALA A 19 -17.25 18.74 -3.03
CA ALA A 19 -16.46 19.87 -2.56
C ALA A 19 -17.41 20.93 -1.99
N ASP A 20 -17.44 21.07 -0.67
CA ASP A 20 -18.19 22.16 0.00
C ASP A 20 -17.41 23.46 -0.10
N MET A 21 -17.88 24.34 -0.99
CA MET A 21 -17.25 25.63 -1.24
C MET A 21 -17.56 26.67 -0.14
N SER A 22 -18.53 26.39 0.75
CA SER A 22 -18.88 27.26 1.88
C SER A 22 -17.99 27.03 3.09
N ARG A 23 -17.37 25.84 3.20
CA ARG A 23 -16.43 25.46 4.26
C ARG A 23 -15.03 25.35 3.68
N THR A 24 -14.18 26.30 4.03
CA THR A 24 -12.80 26.31 3.58
C THR A 24 -11.84 26.13 4.75
N SER A 25 -10.82 25.31 4.59
CA SER A 25 -9.71 25.16 5.53
C SER A 25 -8.42 25.73 4.95
N LEU A 26 -7.57 26.30 5.80
CA LEU A 26 -6.23 26.74 5.38
C LEU A 26 -5.30 25.50 5.37
N ASP A 27 -4.73 25.20 4.21
CA ASP A 27 -3.63 24.24 4.13
C ASP A 27 -2.34 24.97 4.55
N SER A 28 -1.89 24.70 5.77
CA SER A 28 -0.71 25.34 6.37
C SER A 28 0.58 25.09 5.58
N ASP A 29 0.69 23.92 4.90
CA ASP A 29 1.91 23.55 4.17
C ASP A 29 2.01 24.24 2.80
N LYS A 30 0.88 24.65 2.21
CA LYS A 30 0.81 25.24 0.86
C LYS A 30 0.26 26.67 0.84
N ASN A 31 -0.07 27.25 1.98
CA ASN A 31 -0.70 28.59 2.10
C ASN A 31 -1.94 28.76 1.19
N LYS A 32 -2.73 27.69 1.01
CA LYS A 32 -3.88 27.62 0.10
C LYS A 32 -5.17 27.38 0.89
N ILE A 33 -6.22 28.06 0.48
CA ILE A 33 -7.58 27.79 0.95
C ILE A 33 -8.11 26.60 0.16
N LYS A 34 -8.36 25.48 0.87
CA LYS A 34 -9.00 24.28 0.30
C LYS A 34 -10.47 24.23 0.69
N PRO A 35 -11.39 23.89 -0.23
CA PRO A 35 -12.73 23.50 0.13
C PRO A 35 -12.67 22.23 0.99
N ASN A 36 -13.64 22.06 1.86
CA ASN A 36 -13.78 20.80 2.56
C ASN A 36 -14.28 19.73 1.58
N TYR A 37 -13.58 18.60 1.52
CA TYR A 37 -13.95 17.46 0.67
C TYR A 37 -14.56 16.38 1.54
N GLU A 38 -15.76 15.93 1.18
CA GLU A 38 -16.45 14.86 1.90
C GLU A 38 -17.12 13.90 0.92
N TRP A 39 -17.42 12.68 1.39
CA TRP A 39 -18.21 11.73 0.64
C TRP A 39 -19.69 12.03 0.83
N ALA A 40 -20.48 11.91 -0.24
CA ALA A 40 -21.91 12.23 -0.24
C ALA A 40 -22.74 11.27 0.65
N GLY A 41 -22.21 10.06 0.93
CA GLY A 41 -22.90 9.02 1.70
C GLY A 41 -24.12 8.43 0.99
N ARG A 42 -24.18 8.58 -0.33
CA ARG A 42 -25.27 8.08 -1.19
C ARG A 42 -24.80 7.83 -2.62
N PRO A 43 -25.52 6.99 -3.38
CA PRO A 43 -25.21 6.75 -4.78
C PRO A 43 -25.23 8.01 -5.65
N LEU A 44 -24.29 8.06 -6.61
CA LEU A 44 -24.17 9.10 -7.62
C LEU A 44 -25.29 8.96 -8.68
N SER A 45 -26.07 10.00 -8.88
CA SER A 45 -27.20 10.07 -9.82
C SER A 45 -26.92 10.97 -11.03
N ILE A 46 -27.73 10.83 -12.07
CA ILE A 46 -27.69 11.74 -13.25
C ILE A 46 -27.93 13.20 -12.84
N ASN A 47 -28.75 13.44 -11.82
CA ASN A 47 -29.02 14.79 -11.36
C ASN A 47 -27.80 15.46 -10.71
N ASP A 48 -26.93 14.68 -10.07
CA ASP A 48 -25.69 15.20 -9.50
C ASP A 48 -24.76 15.75 -10.58
N TYR A 49 -24.65 15.08 -11.72
CA TYR A 49 -23.92 15.60 -12.89
C TYR A 49 -24.56 16.86 -13.47
N LYS A 50 -25.90 16.91 -13.55
CA LYS A 50 -26.61 18.12 -13.98
C LYS A 50 -26.35 19.28 -13.04
N ASP A 51 -26.46 19.05 -11.74
CA ASP A 51 -26.22 20.06 -10.72
C ASP A 51 -24.75 20.52 -10.68
N HIS A 52 -23.82 19.62 -10.99
CA HIS A 52 -22.40 19.98 -11.17
C HIS A 52 -22.21 20.93 -12.34
N LEU A 53 -22.74 20.60 -13.52
CA LEU A 53 -22.64 21.44 -14.71
C LEU A 53 -23.40 22.75 -14.59
N GLN A 54 -24.40 22.83 -13.70
CA GLN A 54 -25.17 24.04 -13.36
C GLN A 54 -24.56 24.88 -12.23
N GLY A 55 -23.42 24.42 -11.65
CA GLY A 55 -22.75 25.16 -10.59
C GLY A 55 -23.39 25.04 -9.18
N LYS A 56 -24.30 24.08 -8.97
CA LYS A 56 -24.95 23.87 -7.67
C LYS A 56 -24.09 23.06 -6.71
N ILE A 57 -23.51 21.95 -7.17
CA ILE A 57 -22.61 21.10 -6.38
C ILE A 57 -21.36 20.77 -7.20
N SER A 58 -20.19 20.79 -6.58
CA SER A 58 -18.96 20.33 -7.23
C SER A 58 -18.71 18.88 -6.86
N ILE A 59 -18.78 17.96 -7.84
CA ILE A 59 -18.64 16.53 -7.61
C ILE A 59 -17.28 16.00 -8.01
N GLY A 60 -16.86 14.92 -7.35
CA GLY A 60 -15.70 14.10 -7.70
C GLY A 60 -16.10 12.64 -7.86
N VAL A 61 -15.43 11.94 -8.77
CA VAL A 61 -15.71 10.53 -9.08
C VAL A 61 -14.48 9.67 -8.82
N GLN A 62 -14.69 8.50 -8.20
CA GLN A 62 -13.67 7.47 -8.07
C GLN A 62 -13.61 6.67 -9.37
N PRO A 63 -12.46 6.67 -10.10
CA PRO A 63 -12.38 5.97 -11.39
C PRO A 63 -12.46 4.45 -11.29
N CYS A 64 -11.92 3.85 -10.20
CA CYS A 64 -11.96 2.40 -10.01
C CYS A 64 -13.36 1.94 -9.60
N THR A 65 -13.88 0.92 -10.28
CA THR A 65 -15.19 0.30 -10.02
C THR A 65 -15.09 -0.92 -9.10
N LEU A 66 -16.26 -1.45 -8.66
CA LEU A 66 -16.32 -2.72 -7.91
C LEU A 66 -15.72 -3.90 -8.67
N ASN A 67 -15.77 -3.87 -10.00
CA ASN A 67 -15.20 -4.90 -10.87
C ASN A 67 -13.68 -4.76 -11.04
N LYS A 68 -13.02 -3.91 -10.24
CA LYS A 68 -11.58 -3.62 -10.32
C LYS A 68 -11.15 -3.07 -11.68
N THR A 69 -12.06 -2.39 -12.37
CA THR A 69 -11.83 -1.78 -13.68
C THR A 69 -11.92 -0.27 -13.62
N ALA A 70 -11.31 0.41 -14.60
CA ALA A 70 -11.47 1.84 -14.80
C ALA A 70 -11.61 2.14 -16.29
N GLN A 71 -12.38 3.18 -16.63
CA GLN A 71 -12.61 3.63 -18.01
C GLN A 71 -12.00 5.01 -18.27
N PHE A 72 -11.57 5.69 -17.24
CA PHE A 72 -10.78 6.91 -17.34
C PHE A 72 -9.74 6.97 -16.24
N GLY A 73 -8.69 7.72 -16.47
CA GLY A 73 -7.67 8.00 -15.47
C GLY A 73 -7.17 9.43 -15.58
N CYS A 74 -6.31 9.83 -14.66
CA CYS A 74 -5.76 11.17 -14.64
C CYS A 74 -4.37 11.19 -14.03
N ILE A 75 -3.47 12.00 -14.59
CA ILE A 75 -2.23 12.43 -13.95
C ILE A 75 -2.49 13.83 -13.39
N ASP A 76 -2.32 14.02 -12.10
CA ASP A 76 -2.49 15.30 -11.41
C ASP A 76 -1.13 16.00 -11.28
N ILE A 77 -0.93 17.06 -12.09
CA ILE A 77 0.33 17.80 -12.14
C ILE A 77 0.17 19.08 -11.31
N ASP A 78 0.57 19.00 -10.05
CA ASP A 78 0.70 20.15 -9.17
C ASP A 78 2.12 20.73 -9.31
N PRO A 79 2.29 21.97 -9.73
CA PRO A 79 3.61 22.59 -9.84
C PRO A 79 4.19 22.91 -8.44
N PRO A 80 5.50 22.72 -8.25
CA PRO A 80 6.17 23.13 -7.01
C PRO A 80 6.16 24.66 -6.83
N ASN A 81 6.24 25.41 -7.94
CA ASN A 81 6.13 26.87 -8.00
C ASN A 81 5.23 27.26 -9.15
N TYR A 82 4.02 27.73 -8.88
CA TYR A 82 3.02 28.07 -9.91
C TYR A 82 3.47 29.18 -10.87
N GLY A 83 4.34 30.11 -10.47
CA GLY A 83 4.89 31.15 -11.32
C GLY A 83 5.82 30.67 -12.45
N GLU A 84 6.40 29.49 -12.31
CA GLU A 84 7.32 28.88 -13.28
C GLU A 84 6.67 27.77 -14.10
N PHE A 85 5.40 27.45 -13.82
CA PHE A 85 4.69 26.37 -14.48
C PHE A 85 4.30 26.77 -15.91
N LYS A 86 4.88 26.06 -16.89
CA LYS A 86 4.64 26.30 -18.31
C LYS A 86 3.78 25.18 -18.90
N ILE A 87 2.51 25.46 -19.11
CA ILE A 87 1.53 24.53 -19.71
C ILE A 87 2.02 24.05 -21.08
N GLU A 88 2.55 24.96 -21.90
CA GLU A 88 3.02 24.70 -23.27
C GLU A 88 4.10 23.61 -23.30
N LYS A 89 4.93 23.51 -22.25
CA LYS A 89 5.91 22.43 -22.12
C LYS A 89 5.23 21.06 -22.12
N TYR A 90 4.17 20.91 -21.33
CA TYR A 90 3.45 19.62 -21.23
C TYR A 90 2.68 19.31 -22.51
N LEU A 91 2.02 20.31 -23.11
CA LEU A 91 1.37 20.15 -24.42
C LEU A 91 2.36 19.70 -25.50
N GLY A 92 3.56 20.28 -25.51
CA GLY A 92 4.65 19.87 -26.41
C GLY A 92 5.09 18.43 -26.15
N LEU A 93 5.21 18.01 -24.91
CA LEU A 93 5.57 16.63 -24.54
C LEU A 93 4.46 15.63 -24.90
N PHE A 94 3.18 15.98 -24.71
CA PHE A 94 2.07 15.13 -25.16
C PHE A 94 2.12 14.89 -26.66
N ALA A 95 2.37 15.94 -27.45
CA ALA A 95 2.53 15.82 -28.89
C ALA A 95 3.77 15.01 -29.28
N GLN A 96 4.92 15.25 -28.64
CA GLN A 96 6.18 14.55 -28.90
C GLN A 96 6.07 13.06 -28.68
N TYR A 97 5.46 12.64 -27.55
CA TYR A 97 5.31 11.24 -27.19
C TYR A 97 3.97 10.65 -27.64
N LYS A 98 3.15 11.41 -28.38
CA LYS A 98 1.81 11.01 -28.86
C LYS A 98 0.90 10.51 -27.74
N LEU A 99 0.99 11.12 -26.55
CA LEU A 99 0.19 10.72 -25.42
C LEU A 99 -1.27 11.17 -25.59
N PRO A 100 -2.26 10.28 -25.47
CA PRO A 100 -3.68 10.61 -25.62
C PRO A 100 -4.24 11.27 -24.35
N LEU A 101 -3.51 12.27 -23.84
CA LEU A 101 -3.85 12.99 -22.63
C LEU A 101 -4.61 14.26 -22.97
N VAL A 102 -5.79 14.44 -22.38
CA VAL A 102 -6.58 15.65 -22.47
C VAL A 102 -6.27 16.54 -21.28
N PRO A 103 -5.55 17.66 -21.47
CA PRO A 103 -5.18 18.55 -20.39
C PRO A 103 -6.35 19.40 -19.94
N ILE A 104 -6.60 19.42 -18.65
CA ILE A 104 -7.63 20.24 -18.00
C ILE A 104 -6.94 21.13 -16.98
N LEU A 105 -7.14 22.45 -17.09
CA LEU A 105 -6.63 23.39 -16.10
C LEU A 105 -7.23 23.09 -14.73
N SER A 106 -6.39 22.92 -13.72
CA SER A 106 -6.86 22.76 -12.34
C SER A 106 -7.18 24.12 -11.72
N LYS A 107 -8.00 24.12 -10.67
CA LYS A 107 -8.38 25.36 -9.94
C LYS A 107 -7.16 26.14 -9.45
N SER A 108 -6.07 25.46 -9.15
CA SER A 108 -4.85 26.05 -8.63
C SER A 108 -3.80 26.41 -9.70
N GLY A 109 -4.14 26.29 -10.99
CA GLY A 109 -3.22 26.60 -12.08
C GLY A 109 -2.30 25.45 -12.50
N GLY A 110 -2.47 24.25 -11.94
CA GLY A 110 -1.86 23.01 -12.40
C GLY A 110 -2.67 22.35 -13.53
N LEU A 111 -2.35 21.09 -13.87
CA LEU A 111 -3.04 20.33 -14.91
C LEU A 111 -3.54 18.99 -14.38
N HIS A 112 -4.81 18.69 -14.63
CA HIS A 112 -5.34 17.34 -14.60
C HIS A 112 -5.31 16.78 -16.02
N CYS A 113 -4.43 15.84 -16.29
CA CYS A 113 -4.23 15.24 -17.61
C CYS A 113 -5.02 13.94 -17.70
N TYR A 114 -6.21 14.00 -18.30
CA TYR A 114 -7.11 12.85 -18.37
C TYR A 114 -6.80 11.95 -19.56
N ILE A 115 -6.91 10.63 -19.33
CA ILE A 115 -6.96 9.62 -20.37
C ILE A 115 -8.34 8.95 -20.36
N PHE A 116 -8.89 8.71 -21.54
CA PHE A 116 -10.17 8.05 -21.73
C PHE A 116 -10.00 6.76 -22.53
N LEU A 117 -10.71 5.72 -22.11
CA LEU A 117 -10.62 4.39 -22.72
C LEU A 117 -11.90 4.05 -23.50
N LYS A 118 -11.77 3.27 -24.57
CA LYS A 118 -12.89 2.77 -25.35
C LYS A 118 -13.74 1.80 -24.54
N GLU A 119 -13.10 0.93 -23.75
CA GLU A 119 -13.70 -0.07 -22.88
C GLU A 119 -13.09 0.02 -21.46
N PRO A 120 -13.81 -0.45 -20.43
CA PRO A 120 -13.21 -0.59 -19.10
C PRO A 120 -12.07 -1.63 -19.11
N ILE A 121 -10.91 -1.27 -18.57
CA ILE A 121 -9.76 -2.18 -18.42
C ILE A 121 -9.47 -2.40 -16.93
N PRO A 122 -8.69 -3.45 -16.53
CA PRO A 122 -8.24 -3.59 -15.16
C PRO A 122 -7.60 -2.29 -14.66
N ALA A 123 -8.01 -1.81 -13.49
CA ALA A 123 -7.52 -0.54 -12.95
C ALA A 123 -5.99 -0.53 -12.79
N ILE A 124 -5.41 -1.70 -12.50
CA ILE A 124 -3.95 -1.84 -12.39
C ILE A 124 -3.25 -1.56 -13.73
N ASP A 125 -3.79 -2.04 -14.86
CA ASP A 125 -3.20 -1.82 -16.18
C ASP A 125 -3.20 -0.32 -16.53
N LEU A 126 -4.28 0.39 -16.17
CA LEU A 126 -4.35 1.84 -16.36
C LEU A 126 -3.38 2.59 -15.46
N ILE A 127 -3.26 2.19 -14.18
CA ILE A 127 -2.29 2.76 -13.23
C ILE A 127 -0.87 2.61 -13.77
N ASP A 128 -0.51 1.43 -14.27
CA ASP A 128 0.84 1.16 -14.79
C ASP A 128 1.11 1.92 -16.09
N GLY A 129 0.10 2.04 -16.96
CA GLY A 129 0.16 2.89 -18.15
C GLY A 129 0.42 4.36 -17.81
N LEU A 130 -0.33 4.92 -16.86
CA LEU A 130 -0.13 6.30 -16.41
C LEU A 130 1.23 6.52 -15.76
N LYS A 131 1.73 5.56 -14.95
CA LYS A 131 3.08 5.61 -14.38
C LYS A 131 4.16 5.65 -15.45
N ALA A 132 4.00 4.90 -16.53
CA ALA A 132 4.96 4.91 -17.63
C ALA A 132 5.07 6.28 -18.31
N PHE A 133 4.02 7.10 -18.27
CA PHE A 133 4.02 8.45 -18.83
C PHE A 133 4.68 9.51 -17.93
N LEU A 134 4.89 9.23 -16.63
CA LEU A 134 5.46 10.22 -15.71
C LEU A 134 6.89 10.62 -16.11
N LEU A 135 7.72 9.65 -16.44
CA LEU A 135 9.13 9.89 -16.76
C LEU A 135 9.32 10.74 -18.03
N PRO A 136 8.66 10.47 -19.19
CA PRO A 136 8.78 11.31 -20.38
C PRO A 136 8.24 12.73 -20.17
N LEU A 137 7.31 12.89 -19.23
CA LEU A 137 6.79 14.20 -18.84
C LEU A 137 7.71 14.96 -17.86
N GLY A 138 8.84 14.34 -17.43
CA GLY A 138 9.73 14.90 -16.44
C GLY A 138 9.11 14.99 -15.04
N LEU A 139 8.14 14.13 -14.75
CA LEU A 139 7.42 14.08 -13.49
C LEU A 139 8.07 13.04 -12.56
N LYS A 140 7.92 13.26 -11.25
CA LYS A 140 8.42 12.32 -10.24
C LYS A 140 7.55 11.06 -10.18
N PRO A 141 8.09 9.90 -9.82
CA PRO A 141 7.31 8.68 -9.59
C PRO A 141 6.21 8.83 -8.52
N THR A 142 6.34 9.83 -7.64
CA THR A 142 5.38 10.17 -6.59
C THR A 142 4.26 11.11 -7.06
N THR A 143 4.26 11.52 -8.33
CA THR A 143 3.17 12.35 -8.90
C THR A 143 1.84 11.62 -8.76
N GLU A 144 0.81 12.35 -8.32
CA GLU A 144 -0.51 11.77 -8.12
C GLU A 144 -1.13 11.31 -9.43
N ILE A 145 -1.63 10.08 -9.43
CA ILE A 145 -2.39 9.50 -10.54
C ILE A 145 -3.71 8.94 -10.02
N PHE A 146 -4.72 8.91 -10.88
CA PHE A 146 -6.03 8.32 -10.62
C PHE A 146 -6.36 7.30 -11.71
N PRO A 147 -6.92 6.13 -11.34
CA PRO A 147 -7.27 5.71 -9.99
C PRO A 147 -6.03 5.56 -9.09
N LYS A 148 -6.14 5.90 -7.79
CA LYS A 148 -5.10 5.60 -6.80
C LYS A 148 -5.16 4.13 -6.34
N GLN A 149 -6.35 3.54 -6.41
CA GLN A 149 -6.62 2.16 -5.99
C GLN A 149 -6.83 1.27 -7.21
N LYS A 150 -6.23 0.08 -7.19
CA LYS A 150 -6.47 -0.98 -8.17
C LYS A 150 -7.78 -1.74 -7.92
N GLU A 151 -8.29 -1.66 -6.69
CA GLU A 151 -9.55 -2.26 -6.24
C GLU A 151 -10.14 -1.44 -5.09
N LEU A 152 -11.46 -1.52 -4.93
CA LEU A 152 -12.16 -0.95 -3.77
C LEU A 152 -12.20 -2.00 -2.67
N LYS A 153 -11.95 -1.58 -1.43
CA LYS A 153 -11.98 -2.44 -0.24
C LYS A 153 -13.37 -2.36 0.40
N GLU A 154 -13.78 -3.45 1.02
CA GLU A 154 -14.94 -3.47 1.92
C GLU A 154 -14.51 -3.09 3.34
N ASP A 155 -15.39 -2.48 4.10
CA ASP A 155 -15.20 -2.25 5.53
C ASP A 155 -15.62 -3.49 6.35
N GLU A 156 -15.54 -3.38 7.68
CA GLU A 156 -15.89 -4.46 8.60
C GLU A 156 -17.38 -4.87 8.55
N LYS A 157 -18.23 -4.02 7.96
CA LYS A 157 -19.68 -4.26 7.78
C LYS A 157 -20.00 -4.83 6.41
N GLY A 158 -19.00 -4.99 5.54
CA GLY A 158 -19.17 -5.38 4.15
C GLY A 158 -19.57 -4.22 3.23
N ASP A 159 -19.53 -2.97 3.73
CA ASP A 159 -19.79 -1.80 2.93
C ASP A 159 -18.52 -1.39 2.16
N THR A 160 -18.68 -1.03 0.88
CA THR A 160 -17.56 -0.62 0.05
C THR A 160 -16.99 0.72 0.50
N LYS A 161 -15.69 0.75 0.83
CA LYS A 161 -14.95 2.01 1.02
C LYS A 161 -14.66 2.64 -0.35
N PRO A 162 -15.15 3.85 -0.61
CA PRO A 162 -15.08 4.42 -1.96
C PRO A 162 -13.67 4.85 -2.42
N GLY A 163 -12.65 4.81 -1.58
CA GLY A 163 -11.25 5.14 -1.95
C GLY A 163 -11.03 6.63 -2.21
N ASN A 164 -10.28 7.01 -3.26
CA ASN A 164 -9.99 8.40 -3.59
C ASN A 164 -10.72 8.82 -4.87
N PHE A 165 -11.39 9.95 -4.82
CA PHE A 165 -12.03 10.55 -6.00
C PHE A 165 -11.19 11.67 -6.62
N ILE A 166 -11.43 11.96 -7.89
CA ILE A 166 -10.94 13.14 -8.56
C ILE A 166 -12.09 14.07 -8.89
N ASN A 167 -11.91 15.37 -8.61
CA ASN A 167 -12.92 16.38 -8.91
C ASN A 167 -13.11 16.53 -10.42
N LEU A 168 -14.37 16.50 -10.87
CA LEU A 168 -14.68 16.65 -12.27
C LEU A 168 -14.47 18.09 -12.79
N PRO A 169 -14.13 18.23 -14.07
CA PRO A 169 -14.06 19.55 -14.74
C PRO A 169 -15.45 20.11 -15.04
N TYR A 170 -15.49 21.36 -15.50
CA TYR A 170 -16.70 22.06 -15.94
C TYR A 170 -17.77 22.27 -14.86
N TYR A 171 -17.36 22.33 -13.59
CA TYR A 171 -18.27 22.86 -12.56
C TYR A 171 -18.71 24.27 -12.93
N ASN A 172 -20.03 24.51 -12.96
CA ASN A 172 -20.63 25.73 -13.49
C ASN A 172 -20.30 26.01 -14.98
N ASN A 173 -20.15 24.94 -15.75
CA ASN A 173 -19.96 24.93 -17.21
C ASN A 173 -19.11 26.11 -17.74
N GLY A 174 -19.73 27.13 -18.33
CA GLY A 174 -19.04 28.26 -19.01
C GLY A 174 -18.16 29.12 -18.10
N GLU A 175 -18.46 29.18 -16.80
CA GLU A 175 -17.73 29.97 -15.80
C GLU A 175 -16.70 29.12 -15.05
N SER A 176 -16.54 27.86 -15.43
CA SER A 176 -15.61 26.95 -14.75
C SER A 176 -14.17 27.45 -14.80
N ALA A 177 -13.50 27.42 -13.65
CA ALA A 177 -12.05 27.55 -13.57
C ALA A 177 -11.30 26.24 -13.97
N ARG A 178 -12.03 25.12 -14.10
CA ARG A 178 -11.53 23.80 -14.50
C ARG A 178 -12.08 23.45 -15.88
N TYR A 179 -11.34 23.74 -16.91
CA TYR A 179 -11.71 23.53 -18.30
C TYR A 179 -10.58 22.91 -19.10
N ALA A 180 -10.92 22.21 -20.17
CA ALA A 180 -9.94 21.60 -21.05
C ALA A 180 -9.24 22.64 -21.92
N LEU A 181 -7.99 22.32 -22.27
CA LEU A 181 -7.16 23.10 -23.17
C LEU A 181 -6.96 22.33 -24.48
N ASP A 182 -6.94 23.05 -25.59
CA ASP A 182 -6.51 22.49 -26.85
C ASP A 182 -4.97 22.45 -26.97
N LYS A 183 -4.48 21.95 -28.12
CA LYS A 183 -3.04 21.89 -28.40
C LYS A 183 -2.35 23.26 -28.48
N ASN A 184 -3.10 24.35 -28.62
CA ASN A 184 -2.61 25.73 -28.69
C ASN A 184 -2.78 26.46 -27.35
N ASN A 185 -3.06 25.74 -26.26
CA ASN A 185 -3.34 26.30 -24.93
C ASN A 185 -4.61 27.18 -24.88
N SER A 186 -5.56 26.96 -25.77
CA SER A 186 -6.84 27.69 -25.79
C SER A 186 -7.91 26.91 -25.01
N LYS A 187 -8.77 27.67 -24.31
CA LYS A 187 -9.90 27.10 -23.55
C LYS A 187 -10.90 26.44 -24.50
N LEU A 188 -11.26 25.18 -24.19
CA LEU A 188 -12.36 24.48 -24.84
C LEU A 188 -13.66 24.68 -24.06
N ASP A 189 -14.79 24.88 -24.78
CA ASP A 189 -16.11 24.73 -24.18
C ASP A 189 -16.43 23.25 -23.91
N LEU A 190 -17.52 23.01 -23.21
CA LEU A 190 -17.91 21.65 -22.81
C LEU A 190 -18.16 20.71 -24.01
N LEU A 191 -18.77 21.22 -25.09
CA LEU A 191 -19.05 20.40 -26.28
C LEU A 191 -17.76 20.04 -27.02
N SER A 192 -16.90 21.01 -27.21
CA SER A 192 -15.57 20.82 -27.82
C SER A 192 -14.70 19.87 -27.00
N PHE A 193 -14.74 19.99 -25.68
CA PHE A 193 -14.06 19.05 -24.77
C PHE A 193 -14.58 17.63 -24.93
N ILE A 194 -15.91 17.41 -24.89
CA ILE A 194 -16.51 16.09 -25.07
C ILE A 194 -16.04 15.48 -26.39
N LYS A 195 -16.06 16.25 -27.48
CA LYS A 195 -15.60 15.79 -28.79
C LYS A 195 -14.13 15.36 -28.76
N VAL A 196 -13.23 16.19 -28.23
CA VAL A 196 -11.80 15.89 -28.10
C VAL A 196 -11.57 14.67 -27.22
N ALA A 197 -12.28 14.55 -26.12
CA ALA A 197 -12.19 13.42 -25.21
C ALA A 197 -12.63 12.10 -25.88
N GLU A 198 -13.74 12.12 -26.65
CA GLU A 198 -14.20 10.93 -27.38
C GLU A 198 -13.22 10.54 -28.50
N GLU A 199 -12.66 11.51 -29.24
CA GLU A 199 -11.65 11.28 -30.28
C GLU A 199 -10.33 10.76 -29.71
N SER A 200 -10.00 11.09 -28.45
CA SER A 200 -8.78 10.66 -27.76
C SER A 200 -8.86 9.27 -27.12
N ARG A 201 -10.03 8.62 -27.13
CA ARG A 201 -10.20 7.30 -26.54
C ARG A 201 -9.31 6.26 -27.18
N ILE A 202 -8.63 5.48 -26.36
CA ILE A 202 -7.77 4.38 -26.80
C ILE A 202 -8.25 3.04 -26.25
N SER A 203 -7.87 1.95 -26.91
CA SER A 203 -8.09 0.58 -26.42
C SER A 203 -7.00 0.18 -25.42
N LYS A 204 -7.19 -0.94 -24.75
CA LYS A 204 -6.16 -1.55 -23.91
C LYS A 204 -4.89 -1.85 -24.69
N GLU A 205 -5.04 -2.42 -25.88
CA GLU A 205 -3.93 -2.80 -26.77
C GLU A 205 -3.15 -1.57 -27.24
N ASP A 206 -3.86 -0.48 -27.55
CA ASP A 206 -3.22 0.79 -27.94
C ASP A 206 -2.45 1.41 -26.76
N LEU A 207 -2.98 1.32 -25.54
CA LEU A 207 -2.29 1.77 -24.33
C LEU A 207 -0.99 0.98 -24.12
N GLN A 208 -1.03 -0.35 -24.25
CA GLN A 208 0.13 -1.21 -24.09
C GLN A 208 1.23 -0.88 -25.12
N LYS A 209 0.85 -0.77 -26.41
CA LYS A 209 1.79 -0.38 -27.47
C LYS A 209 2.41 1.00 -27.22
N LEU A 210 1.60 1.96 -26.79
CA LEU A 210 2.07 3.30 -26.50
C LEU A 210 3.06 3.32 -25.31
N VAL A 211 2.83 2.49 -24.28
CA VAL A 211 3.77 2.32 -23.17
C VAL A 211 5.10 1.76 -23.68
N GLU A 212 5.07 0.72 -24.52
CA GLU A 212 6.27 0.13 -25.11
C GLU A 212 7.05 1.13 -25.98
N GLU A 213 6.33 1.87 -26.86
CA GLU A 213 6.95 2.92 -27.70
C GLU A 213 7.55 4.04 -26.85
N THR A 214 6.84 4.46 -25.81
CA THR A 214 7.30 5.49 -24.88
C THR A 214 8.59 5.05 -24.18
N HIS A 215 8.64 3.82 -23.69
CA HIS A 215 9.84 3.25 -23.07
C HIS A 215 11.01 3.21 -24.06
N LYS A 216 10.77 2.78 -25.31
CA LYS A 216 11.78 2.77 -26.36
C LYS A 216 12.31 4.16 -26.67
N ASN A 217 11.40 5.14 -26.83
CA ASN A 217 11.77 6.52 -27.12
C ASN A 217 12.58 7.17 -26.00
N ILE A 218 12.21 6.90 -24.74
CA ILE A 218 12.96 7.40 -23.58
C ILE A 218 14.38 6.85 -23.57
N LEU A 219 14.61 5.60 -23.96
CA LEU A 219 15.92 4.98 -23.97
C LEU A 219 16.75 5.32 -25.21
N THR A 220 16.15 5.91 -26.25
CA THR A 220 16.87 6.33 -27.46
C THR A 220 17.97 7.33 -27.11
N GLY A 221 19.20 7.09 -27.62
CA GLY A 221 20.38 7.90 -27.34
C GLY A 221 21.08 7.63 -26.01
N ALA A 222 20.64 6.62 -25.26
CA ALA A 222 21.39 6.08 -24.13
C ALA A 222 22.59 5.25 -24.66
N ASP A 223 23.58 5.03 -23.78
CA ASP A 223 24.75 4.21 -24.15
C ASP A 223 24.32 2.75 -24.38
N PRO A 224 24.66 2.16 -25.54
CA PRO A 224 24.36 0.76 -25.88
C PRO A 224 24.89 -0.26 -24.87
N GLU A 225 25.86 0.12 -24.05
CA GLU A 225 26.35 -0.72 -22.95
C GLU A 225 25.20 -1.22 -22.05
N PHE A 226 24.15 -0.43 -21.91
CA PHE A 226 23.01 -0.72 -21.02
C PHE A 226 21.80 -1.36 -21.72
N ASP A 227 21.87 -1.73 -22.98
CA ASP A 227 20.72 -2.27 -23.72
C ASP A 227 20.17 -3.56 -23.08
N ASP A 228 21.01 -4.33 -22.43
CA ASP A 228 20.70 -5.58 -21.73
C ASP A 228 20.76 -5.46 -20.20
N GLY A 229 20.98 -4.24 -19.70
CA GLY A 229 21.11 -3.89 -18.28
C GLY A 229 19.98 -3.02 -17.73
N PRO A 230 20.13 -2.50 -16.49
CA PRO A 230 19.13 -1.65 -15.87
C PRO A 230 18.85 -0.37 -16.67
N PRO A 231 17.59 -0.09 -17.07
CA PRO A 231 17.25 1.11 -17.85
C PRO A 231 17.57 2.42 -17.12
N CYS A 232 17.55 2.43 -15.80
CA CYS A 232 17.90 3.61 -15.00
C CYS A 232 19.38 4.01 -15.20
N LEU A 233 20.29 3.05 -15.37
CA LEU A 233 21.68 3.33 -15.70
C LEU A 233 21.82 3.89 -17.12
N ALA A 234 21.07 3.32 -18.08
CA ALA A 234 20.98 3.85 -19.44
C ALA A 234 20.52 5.32 -19.45
N LEU A 235 19.51 5.65 -18.66
CA LEU A 235 19.01 7.03 -18.55
C LEU A 235 20.00 7.97 -17.88
N CYS A 236 20.72 7.48 -16.86
CA CYS A 236 21.79 8.25 -16.22
C CYS A 236 22.98 8.51 -17.16
N SER A 237 23.23 7.60 -18.13
CA SER A 237 24.36 7.74 -19.06
C SER A 237 24.16 8.77 -20.16
N LYS A 238 22.94 9.29 -20.36
CA LYS A 238 22.64 10.29 -21.41
C LYS A 238 23.33 11.62 -21.20
N THR A 239 23.62 11.96 -19.95
CA THR A 239 24.37 13.15 -19.56
C THR A 239 25.36 12.76 -18.47
N LYS A 240 26.52 13.42 -18.44
CA LYS A 240 27.44 13.21 -17.32
C LYS A 240 26.80 13.65 -16.01
N LEU A 241 27.02 12.87 -14.95
CA LEU A 241 26.44 13.07 -13.63
C LEU A 241 27.32 13.99 -12.80
N ASP A 242 26.71 15.07 -12.31
CA ASP A 242 27.30 15.96 -11.30
C ASP A 242 26.95 15.49 -9.88
N ASP A 243 25.67 15.16 -9.63
CA ASP A 243 25.18 14.66 -8.34
C ASP A 243 24.79 13.17 -8.43
N GLY A 244 24.75 12.49 -7.27
CA GLY A 244 24.40 11.06 -7.18
C GLY A 244 25.49 10.12 -7.71
N ARG A 245 26.70 10.60 -7.94
CA ARG A 245 27.83 9.86 -8.52
C ARG A 245 28.14 8.55 -7.80
N ASP A 246 28.20 8.58 -6.47
CA ASP A 246 28.50 7.38 -5.67
C ASP A 246 27.42 6.28 -5.85
N ARG A 247 26.13 6.66 -5.92
CA ARG A 247 25.01 5.72 -6.11
C ARG A 247 24.97 5.17 -7.52
N PHE A 248 25.19 6.03 -8.52
CA PHE A 248 25.29 5.57 -9.89
C PHE A 248 26.43 4.56 -10.05
N MET A 249 27.64 4.89 -9.62
CA MET A 249 28.81 4.03 -9.73
C MET A 249 28.67 2.73 -8.95
N TYR A 250 27.99 2.76 -7.80
CA TYR A 250 27.66 1.54 -7.07
C TYR A 250 26.73 0.61 -7.88
N ASN A 251 25.64 1.16 -8.40
CA ASN A 251 24.71 0.38 -9.24
C ASN A 251 25.34 -0.08 -10.56
N TYR A 252 26.22 0.75 -11.14
CA TYR A 252 27.02 0.37 -12.29
C TYR A 252 27.96 -0.82 -11.96
N MET A 253 28.62 -0.78 -10.81
CA MET A 253 29.47 -1.88 -10.35
C MET A 253 28.67 -3.19 -10.23
N VAL A 254 27.47 -3.15 -9.66
CA VAL A 254 26.61 -4.33 -9.55
C VAL A 254 26.28 -4.90 -10.95
N PHE A 255 25.88 -4.03 -11.87
CA PHE A 255 25.65 -4.38 -13.27
C PHE A 255 26.92 -4.94 -13.94
N ALA A 256 28.06 -4.27 -13.78
CA ALA A 256 29.33 -4.66 -14.37
C ALA A 256 29.81 -6.03 -13.87
N LYS A 257 29.66 -6.35 -12.59
CA LYS A 257 29.95 -7.68 -12.04
C LYS A 257 29.14 -8.77 -12.72
N LYS A 258 27.85 -8.51 -12.99
CA LYS A 258 26.98 -9.46 -13.69
C LYS A 258 27.40 -9.66 -15.14
N LYS A 259 27.57 -8.57 -15.87
CA LYS A 259 27.83 -8.58 -17.30
C LYS A 259 29.28 -8.98 -17.66
N TYR A 260 30.28 -8.44 -16.97
CA TYR A 260 31.67 -8.54 -17.34
C TYR A 260 32.49 -9.49 -16.46
N LYS A 261 31.88 -10.10 -15.44
CA LYS A 261 32.54 -11.06 -14.54
C LYS A 261 33.85 -10.45 -13.98
N ASP A 262 34.97 -11.15 -14.07
CA ASP A 262 36.26 -10.72 -13.52
C ASP A 262 36.80 -9.39 -14.09
N LYS A 263 36.29 -8.95 -15.25
CA LYS A 263 36.71 -7.69 -15.90
C LYS A 263 35.93 -6.45 -15.38
N TRP A 264 35.05 -6.63 -14.41
CA TRP A 264 34.24 -5.51 -13.89
C TRP A 264 35.06 -4.32 -13.35
N PRO A 265 36.26 -4.49 -12.72
CA PRO A 265 37.02 -3.34 -12.22
C PRO A 265 37.48 -2.40 -13.34
N ASP A 266 37.89 -2.96 -14.50
CA ASP A 266 38.30 -2.15 -15.64
C ASP A 266 37.11 -1.38 -16.24
N GLN A 267 35.92 -1.99 -16.24
CA GLN A 267 34.71 -1.31 -16.72
C GLN A 267 34.28 -0.21 -15.77
N VAL A 268 34.33 -0.43 -14.45
CA VAL A 268 34.08 0.64 -13.44
C VAL A 268 35.06 1.79 -13.64
N SER A 269 36.33 1.49 -13.93
CA SER A 269 37.32 2.55 -14.18
C SER A 269 36.98 3.36 -15.43
N LYS A 270 36.53 2.73 -16.50
CA LYS A 270 36.04 3.44 -17.70
C LYS A 270 34.77 4.27 -17.41
N ALA A 271 33.82 3.68 -16.70
CA ALA A 271 32.57 4.34 -16.33
C ALA A 271 32.79 5.63 -15.52
N ASN A 272 33.80 5.65 -14.65
CA ASN A 272 34.19 6.84 -13.89
C ASN A 272 34.49 8.05 -14.80
N TYR A 273 35.13 7.84 -15.93
CA TYR A 273 35.44 8.90 -16.88
C TYR A 273 34.32 9.17 -17.89
N ASN A 274 33.58 8.14 -18.26
CA ASN A 274 32.53 8.26 -19.27
C ASN A 274 31.28 8.96 -18.72
N TYR A 275 30.87 8.64 -17.48
CA TYR A 275 29.55 9.01 -16.97
C TYR A 275 29.56 10.04 -15.85
N LEU A 276 30.74 10.38 -15.27
CA LEU A 276 30.83 11.42 -14.25
C LEU A 276 31.35 12.73 -14.84
N GLU A 277 30.73 13.86 -14.44
CA GLU A 277 31.20 15.19 -14.83
C GLU A 277 32.57 15.48 -14.22
N ASP A 278 32.70 15.16 -12.92
CA ASP A 278 33.94 15.24 -12.15
C ASP A 278 34.36 13.83 -11.72
N PRO A 279 35.21 13.14 -12.53
CA PRO A 279 35.65 11.78 -12.24
C PRO A 279 36.41 11.69 -10.92
N TRP A 280 36.23 10.59 -10.21
CA TRP A 280 37.05 10.31 -9.02
C TRP A 280 38.51 10.15 -9.40
N ASP A 281 39.38 10.66 -8.57
CA ASP A 281 40.81 10.41 -8.67
C ASP A 281 41.14 8.93 -8.49
N LYS A 282 42.34 8.54 -8.89
CA LYS A 282 42.79 7.15 -8.89
C LYS A 282 42.73 6.54 -7.47
N THR A 283 43.08 7.29 -6.44
CA THR A 283 43.14 6.81 -5.05
C THR A 283 41.75 6.47 -4.54
N LYS A 284 40.75 7.35 -4.77
CA LYS A 284 39.36 7.13 -4.42
C LYS A 284 38.76 5.97 -5.19
N LEU A 285 39.03 5.91 -6.51
CA LEU A 285 38.53 4.84 -7.37
C LEU A 285 39.05 3.47 -6.95
N ASP A 286 40.37 3.33 -6.74
CA ASP A 286 41.01 2.08 -6.31
C ASP A 286 40.49 1.64 -4.93
N SER A 287 40.28 2.57 -4.00
CA SER A 287 39.68 2.31 -2.69
C SER A 287 38.25 1.77 -2.80
N LYS A 288 37.42 2.38 -3.67
CA LYS A 288 36.05 1.92 -3.93
C LYS A 288 36.04 0.53 -4.57
N ILE A 289 36.86 0.28 -5.58
CA ILE A 289 36.98 -1.03 -6.23
C ILE A 289 37.41 -2.09 -5.22
N ALA A 290 38.40 -1.81 -4.35
CA ALA A 290 38.85 -2.74 -3.33
C ALA A 290 37.75 -3.07 -2.30
N ALA A 291 36.99 -2.06 -1.86
CA ALA A 291 35.83 -2.26 -0.98
C ALA A 291 34.76 -3.11 -1.66
N TRP A 292 34.43 -2.82 -2.90
CA TRP A 292 33.39 -3.51 -3.67
C TRP A 292 33.75 -4.95 -4.05
N ARG A 293 35.01 -5.34 -4.05
CA ARG A 293 35.42 -6.75 -4.23
C ARG A 293 34.80 -7.69 -3.19
N LYS A 294 34.57 -7.19 -1.98
CA LYS A 294 33.96 -7.92 -0.85
C LYS A 294 32.44 -7.75 -0.76
N ASP A 295 31.87 -6.86 -1.58
CA ASP A 295 30.47 -6.53 -1.54
C ASP A 295 29.67 -7.50 -2.44
N THR A 296 28.70 -8.19 -1.85
CA THR A 296 27.76 -9.08 -2.53
C THR A 296 26.36 -8.46 -2.65
N ALA A 297 26.20 -7.21 -2.22
CA ALA A 297 24.91 -6.54 -2.22
C ALA A 297 24.37 -6.27 -3.64
N GLY A 298 23.04 -6.17 -3.73
CA GLY A 298 22.33 -5.91 -4.96
C GLY A 298 22.22 -4.42 -5.31
N HIS A 299 21.40 -4.11 -6.32
CA HIS A 299 21.12 -2.73 -6.73
C HIS A 299 20.36 -1.94 -5.65
N THR A 300 20.69 -0.65 -5.48
CA THR A 300 19.99 0.30 -4.57
C THR A 300 18.91 1.05 -5.35
N CYS A 301 17.86 0.35 -5.78
CA CYS A 301 16.81 0.89 -6.65
C CYS A 301 15.95 1.99 -6.01
N TYR A 302 15.99 2.13 -4.68
CA TYR A 302 15.21 3.06 -3.87
C TYR A 302 15.88 4.41 -3.61
N GLU A 303 17.08 4.64 -4.15
CA GLU A 303 17.86 5.85 -3.96
C GLU A 303 18.00 6.67 -5.25
N ASP A 304 17.96 8.00 -5.15
CA ASP A 304 18.22 8.87 -6.27
C ASP A 304 19.72 8.84 -6.67
N PRO A 305 20.04 8.96 -7.96
CA PRO A 305 19.20 9.23 -9.12
C PRO A 305 18.57 7.98 -9.76
N ILE A 306 18.75 6.80 -9.20
CA ILE A 306 18.30 5.52 -9.76
C ILE A 306 16.77 5.38 -9.63
N LYS A 307 16.23 5.73 -8.46
CA LYS A 307 14.80 5.64 -8.15
C LYS A 307 13.94 6.42 -9.13
N ASP A 308 14.31 7.69 -9.40
CA ASP A 308 13.52 8.58 -10.26
C ASP A 308 13.56 8.18 -11.75
N ARG A 309 14.47 7.28 -12.13
CA ARG A 309 14.65 6.75 -13.49
C ARG A 309 14.30 5.28 -13.61
N CYS A 310 13.66 4.71 -12.59
CA CYS A 310 13.36 3.29 -12.55
C CYS A 310 12.24 2.94 -13.54
N MET A 311 12.55 2.01 -14.46
CA MET A 311 11.62 1.38 -15.38
C MET A 311 11.56 -0.11 -15.05
N ARG A 312 10.87 -0.45 -13.97
CA ARG A 312 10.91 -1.77 -13.32
C ARG A 312 10.58 -2.91 -14.28
N GLY A 313 9.45 -2.82 -15.00
CA GLY A 313 9.03 -3.84 -15.95
C GLY A 313 10.09 -4.13 -17.04
N VAL A 314 10.65 -3.06 -17.63
CA VAL A 314 11.73 -3.18 -18.62
C VAL A 314 13.00 -3.78 -18.00
N CYS A 315 13.35 -3.36 -16.78
CA CYS A 315 14.54 -3.87 -16.07
C CYS A 315 14.44 -5.38 -15.83
N TYR A 316 13.28 -5.86 -15.44
CA TYR A 316 13.06 -7.27 -15.14
C TYR A 316 13.05 -8.19 -16.36
N SER A 317 12.77 -7.69 -17.55
CA SER A 317 12.85 -8.45 -18.80
C SER A 317 14.26 -8.54 -19.36
N ARG A 318 15.22 -7.75 -18.84
CA ARG A 318 16.58 -7.68 -19.38
C ARG A 318 17.53 -8.68 -18.73
N PRO A 319 18.47 -9.26 -19.48
CA PRO A 319 19.42 -10.27 -19.00
C PRO A 319 20.23 -9.84 -17.77
N PHE A 320 20.70 -8.60 -17.74
CA PHE A 320 21.50 -8.04 -16.63
C PHE A 320 20.72 -7.01 -15.80
N GLY A 321 19.40 -7.03 -15.90
CA GLY A 321 18.53 -6.30 -15.00
C GLY A 321 18.51 -6.90 -13.59
N VAL A 322 17.68 -6.35 -12.71
CA VAL A 322 17.63 -6.76 -11.30
C VAL A 322 17.21 -8.24 -11.14
N LYS A 323 16.37 -8.75 -12.04
CA LYS A 323 15.79 -10.11 -11.95
C LYS A 323 16.68 -11.24 -12.46
N SER A 324 17.73 -10.94 -13.24
CA SER A 324 18.42 -11.96 -14.06
C SER A 324 19.19 -13.04 -13.28
N ASP A 325 19.43 -12.84 -11.98
CA ASP A 325 20.32 -13.74 -11.21
C ASP A 325 19.63 -14.46 -10.05
N GLY A 326 18.31 -14.32 -9.90
CA GLY A 326 17.60 -14.84 -8.73
C GLY A 326 17.95 -14.10 -7.42
N ILE A 327 18.86 -13.15 -7.46
CA ILE A 327 19.19 -12.28 -6.32
C ILE A 327 18.19 -11.12 -6.36
N SER A 328 17.09 -11.32 -5.72
CA SER A 328 16.11 -10.28 -5.51
C SER A 328 16.59 -9.36 -4.39
N VAL A 329 16.53 -8.05 -4.62
CA VAL A 329 16.57 -7.05 -3.55
C VAL A 329 15.58 -7.45 -2.47
N PHE A 330 15.78 -7.01 -1.23
CA PHE A 330 14.81 -7.23 -0.15
C PHE A 330 13.38 -6.93 -0.65
N PRO A 331 12.38 -7.76 -0.30
CA PRO A 331 11.04 -7.65 -0.90
C PRO A 331 10.42 -6.29 -0.63
N ASP A 332 9.72 -5.77 -1.61
CA ASP A 332 8.84 -4.61 -1.43
C ASP A 332 7.57 -5.09 -0.74
N ILE A 333 7.34 -4.58 0.48
CA ILE A 333 6.23 -4.97 1.34
C ILE A 333 5.21 -3.83 1.40
N THR A 334 3.97 -4.14 1.07
CA THR A 334 2.85 -3.21 1.09
C THR A 334 1.69 -3.75 1.94
N ASP A 335 0.71 -2.91 2.22
CA ASP A 335 -0.53 -3.30 2.92
C ASP A 335 -0.24 -4.00 4.27
N PHE A 336 0.71 -3.46 5.04
CA PHE A 336 1.13 -4.03 6.31
C PHE A 336 0.06 -3.85 7.39
N GLN A 337 -0.37 -4.94 8.00
CA GLN A 337 -1.42 -4.98 9.03
C GLN A 337 -0.94 -5.71 10.27
N ILE A 338 -1.39 -5.26 11.44
CA ILE A 338 -1.17 -5.94 12.72
C ILE A 338 -2.53 -6.38 13.25
N ILE A 339 -2.76 -7.68 13.34
CA ILE A 339 -3.98 -8.24 13.93
C ILE A 339 -3.71 -8.54 15.39
N LYS A 340 -4.44 -7.88 16.28
CA LYS A 340 -4.26 -7.94 17.75
C LYS A 340 -4.93 -9.18 18.35
N TYR A 341 -4.46 -10.35 17.92
CA TYR A 341 -4.70 -11.56 18.72
C TYR A 341 -3.86 -11.52 20.00
N VAL A 342 -3.83 -12.59 20.74
CA VAL A 342 -2.99 -12.78 21.94
C VAL A 342 -1.52 -12.58 21.66
N GLU A 343 -1.06 -13.26 20.61
CA GLU A 343 0.17 -12.96 19.93
C GLU A 343 -0.21 -12.22 18.65
N PRO A 344 0.30 -11.01 18.44
CA PRO A 344 -0.06 -10.27 17.25
C PRO A 344 0.37 -11.05 16.01
N GLU A 345 -0.56 -11.20 15.07
CA GLU A 345 -0.30 -11.72 13.74
C GLU A 345 -0.02 -10.52 12.83
N TYR A 346 0.93 -10.68 11.92
CA TYR A 346 1.30 -9.66 10.95
C TYR A 346 0.93 -10.16 9.57
N ARG A 347 0.17 -9.36 8.81
CA ARG A 347 -0.19 -9.63 7.41
C ARG A 347 0.35 -8.52 6.53
N PHE A 348 0.91 -8.89 5.40
CA PHE A 348 1.39 -7.93 4.42
C PHE A 348 1.42 -8.55 3.03
N GLN A 349 1.47 -7.68 2.02
CA GLN A 349 1.61 -8.08 0.64
C GLN A 349 3.07 -7.95 0.20
N VAL A 350 3.63 -9.00 -0.34
CA VAL A 350 4.93 -8.98 -1.02
C VAL A 350 4.69 -8.69 -2.50
N VAL A 351 5.28 -7.62 -3.00
CA VAL A 351 5.21 -7.29 -4.42
C VAL A 351 6.23 -8.13 -5.17
N MET A 352 5.72 -9.03 -5.99
CA MET A 352 6.52 -9.91 -6.81
C MET A 352 7.17 -9.15 -7.97
N PRO A 353 8.26 -9.68 -8.55
CA PRO A 353 8.85 -9.12 -9.75
C PRO A 353 7.89 -8.97 -10.94
N SER A 354 6.82 -9.77 -10.99
CA SER A 354 5.73 -9.68 -11.97
C SER A 354 4.68 -8.61 -11.64
N ASP A 355 4.92 -7.81 -10.58
CA ASP A 355 3.97 -6.89 -9.95
C ASP A 355 2.73 -7.57 -9.32
N ASP A 356 2.67 -8.90 -9.35
CA ASP A 356 1.70 -9.64 -8.54
C ASP A 356 1.97 -9.42 -7.06
N LYS A 357 0.93 -9.46 -6.26
CA LYS A 357 1.03 -9.37 -4.81
C LYS A 357 0.68 -10.70 -4.17
N VAL A 358 1.56 -11.17 -3.31
CA VAL A 358 1.36 -12.39 -2.53
C VAL A 358 1.21 -12.02 -1.07
N GLU A 359 0.11 -12.43 -0.44
CA GLU A 359 -0.10 -12.23 0.98
C GLU A 359 0.80 -13.16 1.79
N VAL A 360 1.50 -12.58 2.78
CA VAL A 360 2.34 -13.32 3.72
C VAL A 360 1.83 -13.08 5.14
N ILE A 361 1.66 -14.17 5.88
CA ILE A 361 1.18 -14.15 7.26
C ILE A 361 2.32 -14.59 8.18
N VAL A 362 2.65 -13.73 9.15
CA VAL A 362 3.68 -14.01 10.18
C VAL A 362 3.01 -14.13 11.54
N ALA A 363 3.03 -15.30 12.12
CA ALA A 363 2.20 -15.70 13.25
C ALA A 363 2.50 -14.98 14.59
N ASN A 364 3.66 -14.33 14.74
CA ASN A 364 4.00 -13.64 15.99
C ASN A 364 5.15 -12.64 15.85
N THR A 365 5.33 -11.80 16.89
CA THR A 365 6.36 -10.76 16.93
C THR A 365 7.79 -11.32 16.84
N LYS A 366 8.06 -12.48 17.42
CA LYS A 366 9.39 -13.09 17.39
C LYS A 366 9.80 -13.44 15.96
N LEU A 367 8.91 -14.07 15.21
CA LEU A 367 9.13 -14.38 13.80
C LEU A 367 9.27 -13.09 12.99
N MET A 368 8.39 -12.09 13.20
CA MET A 368 8.43 -10.82 12.48
C MET A 368 9.72 -10.02 12.70
N THR A 369 10.29 -10.09 13.91
CA THR A 369 11.55 -9.39 14.23
C THR A 369 12.80 -10.16 13.80
N THR A 370 12.66 -11.42 13.39
CA THR A 370 13.74 -12.28 12.92
C THR A 370 13.73 -12.29 11.39
N GLN A 371 14.54 -11.45 10.76
CA GLN A 371 14.57 -11.28 9.30
C GLN A 371 14.67 -12.60 8.52
N LYS A 372 15.52 -13.53 8.99
CA LYS A 372 15.69 -14.84 8.35
C LYS A 372 14.37 -15.62 8.28
N GLU A 373 13.59 -15.61 9.36
CA GLU A 373 12.31 -16.32 9.42
C GLU A 373 11.27 -15.69 8.48
N VAL A 374 11.23 -14.35 8.43
CA VAL A 374 10.35 -13.64 7.49
C VAL A 374 10.71 -13.95 6.04
N LEU A 375 12.00 -13.94 5.69
CA LEU A 375 12.44 -14.27 4.34
C LEU A 375 12.18 -15.74 3.97
N ASN A 376 12.30 -16.66 4.91
CA ASN A 376 11.94 -18.08 4.72
C ASN A 376 10.44 -18.23 4.43
N LEU A 377 9.57 -17.56 5.21
CA LEU A 377 8.12 -17.58 4.98
C LEU A 377 7.75 -16.99 3.61
N ILE A 378 8.42 -15.90 3.21
CA ILE A 378 8.22 -15.31 1.89
C ILE A 378 8.64 -16.30 0.80
N TRP A 379 9.80 -16.97 0.95
CA TRP A 379 10.27 -17.97 0.00
C TRP A 379 9.32 -19.16 -0.12
N GLU A 380 8.84 -19.68 1.00
CA GLU A 380 7.88 -20.79 1.01
C GLU A 380 6.59 -20.47 0.23
N GLN A 381 6.10 -19.23 0.32
CA GLN A 381 4.85 -18.81 -0.31
C GLN A 381 5.01 -18.33 -1.74
N THR A 382 6.19 -17.81 -2.10
CA THR A 382 6.41 -17.16 -3.40
C THR A 382 7.35 -17.95 -4.31
N GLY A 383 8.14 -18.88 -3.77
CA GLY A 383 9.22 -19.55 -4.48
C GLY A 383 10.39 -18.62 -4.84
N VAL A 384 10.39 -17.36 -4.42
CA VAL A 384 11.42 -16.36 -4.71
C VAL A 384 12.27 -16.10 -3.47
N TYR A 385 13.57 -16.30 -3.61
CA TYR A 385 14.53 -15.99 -2.56
C TYR A 385 14.92 -14.50 -2.61
N PHE A 386 14.92 -13.84 -1.46
CA PHE A 386 15.28 -12.45 -1.30
C PHE A 386 16.51 -12.30 -0.41
N GLU A 387 17.39 -11.37 -0.75
CA GLU A 387 18.59 -11.10 0.04
C GLU A 387 18.25 -10.34 1.35
N PRO A 388 18.91 -10.69 2.45
CA PRO A 388 18.69 -10.01 3.72
C PRO A 388 19.29 -8.61 3.74
N LEU A 389 18.60 -7.67 4.39
CA LEU A 389 19.14 -6.35 4.72
C LEU A 389 20.19 -6.46 5.85
N LYS A 390 21.02 -5.43 5.99
CA LYS A 390 21.81 -5.26 7.22
C LYS A 390 20.88 -5.12 8.44
N PRO A 391 21.24 -5.62 9.62
CA PRO A 391 20.36 -5.62 10.80
C PRO A 391 19.82 -4.22 11.18
N LYS A 392 20.60 -3.17 10.95
CA LYS A 392 20.18 -1.77 11.18
C LYS A 392 19.06 -1.36 10.21
N ASP A 393 19.20 -1.72 8.95
CA ASP A 393 18.27 -1.33 7.89
C ASP A 393 16.96 -2.11 8.00
N TYR A 394 17.04 -3.39 8.40
CA TYR A 394 15.83 -4.19 8.70
C TYR A 394 15.03 -3.60 9.87
N ARG A 395 15.71 -3.16 10.96
CA ARG A 395 15.04 -2.49 12.07
C ARG A 395 14.38 -1.17 11.65
N ALA A 396 15.03 -0.42 10.76
CA ALA A 396 14.44 0.80 10.21
C ALA A 396 13.17 0.50 9.42
N LYS A 397 13.18 -0.57 8.59
CA LYS A 397 12.00 -1.05 7.85
C LYS A 397 10.87 -1.51 8.77
N LEU A 398 11.17 -2.24 9.84
CA LEU A 398 10.16 -2.65 10.83
C LEU A 398 9.46 -1.44 11.45
N ASN A 399 10.20 -0.38 11.77
CA ASN A 399 9.63 0.86 12.29
C ASN A 399 8.78 1.59 11.23
N GLU A 400 9.24 1.65 9.99
CA GLU A 400 8.51 2.23 8.87
C GLU A 400 7.15 1.52 8.68
N TRP A 401 7.15 0.19 8.59
CA TRP A 401 5.92 -0.61 8.45
C TRP A 401 4.98 -0.44 9.64
N ARG A 402 5.52 -0.43 10.85
CA ARG A 402 4.73 -0.23 12.07
C ARG A 402 4.06 1.15 12.12
N ASN A 403 4.75 2.19 11.68
CA ASN A 403 4.21 3.57 11.69
C ASN A 403 3.14 3.78 10.61
N GLY A 404 3.20 3.04 9.52
CA GLY A 404 2.21 3.10 8.43
C GLY A 404 1.15 2.00 8.46
N CYS A 405 1.11 1.14 9.51
CA CYS A 405 0.27 -0.05 9.52
C CYS A 405 -1.16 0.23 10.00
N GLU A 406 -2.09 -0.52 9.45
CA GLU A 406 -3.43 -0.67 10.00
C GLU A 406 -3.39 -1.67 11.18
N THR A 407 -3.98 -1.29 12.32
CA THR A 407 -4.15 -2.20 13.45
C THR A 407 -5.59 -2.70 13.47
N ILE A 408 -5.76 -4.01 13.31
CA ILE A 408 -7.07 -4.68 13.28
C ILE A 408 -7.27 -5.38 14.61
N TYR A 409 -8.43 -5.15 15.21
CA TYR A 409 -8.88 -5.89 16.39
C TYR A 409 -9.86 -6.98 15.95
N PRO A 410 -9.58 -8.26 16.23
CA PRO A 410 -10.46 -9.33 15.83
C PRO A 410 -11.82 -9.21 16.52
N PRO A 411 -12.91 -9.75 15.91
CA PRO A 411 -14.24 -9.71 16.49
C PRO A 411 -14.29 -10.28 17.91
N LYS A 412 -15.26 -9.83 18.72
CA LYS A 412 -15.57 -10.45 20.03
C LYS A 412 -15.82 -11.95 19.83
N GLY A 413 -15.30 -12.78 20.73
CA GLY A 413 -15.34 -14.23 20.63
C GLY A 413 -14.08 -14.90 20.08
N THR A 414 -13.20 -14.13 19.41
CA THR A 414 -11.91 -14.64 18.92
C THR A 414 -10.71 -14.13 19.72
N GLN A 415 -10.94 -13.21 20.64
CA GLN A 415 -9.91 -12.68 21.54
C GLN A 415 -9.61 -13.68 22.67
N ILE A 416 -8.41 -13.58 23.22
CA ILE A 416 -8.05 -14.46 24.34
C ILE A 416 -8.91 -14.22 25.57
N ALA A 417 -9.30 -12.99 25.80
CA ALA A 417 -10.18 -12.63 26.90
C ALA A 417 -11.49 -13.43 26.82
N ASP A 418 -12.10 -13.49 25.63
CA ASP A 418 -13.33 -14.23 25.39
C ASP A 418 -13.10 -15.74 25.61
N ARG A 419 -12.02 -16.29 25.02
CA ARG A 419 -11.68 -17.70 25.22
C ARG A 419 -11.34 -18.04 26.67
N LEU A 420 -10.62 -17.17 27.40
CA LEU A 420 -10.34 -17.38 28.81
C LEU A 420 -11.61 -17.25 29.65
N HIS A 421 -12.54 -16.38 29.29
CA HIS A 421 -13.84 -16.30 29.92
C HIS A 421 -14.65 -17.59 29.72
N ASP A 422 -14.67 -18.12 28.50
CA ASP A 422 -15.32 -19.39 28.20
C ASP A 422 -14.68 -20.56 28.96
N GLU A 423 -13.36 -20.63 29.00
CA GLU A 423 -12.64 -21.68 29.75
C GLU A 423 -12.83 -21.56 31.27
N LEU A 424 -12.90 -20.32 31.80
CA LEU A 424 -13.26 -20.10 33.21
C LEU A 424 -14.68 -20.58 33.50
N TYR A 425 -15.61 -20.27 32.57
CA TYR A 425 -16.96 -20.76 32.68
C TYR A 425 -17.00 -22.28 32.68
N GLN A 426 -16.33 -22.93 31.72
CA GLN A 426 -16.24 -24.39 31.67
C GLN A 426 -15.64 -24.98 32.95
N TYR A 427 -14.57 -24.38 33.47
CA TYR A 427 -13.90 -24.83 34.68
C TYR A 427 -14.74 -24.62 35.94
N CYS A 428 -15.31 -23.43 36.11
CA CYS A 428 -16.04 -23.05 37.32
C CYS A 428 -17.47 -23.61 37.40
N ILE A 429 -18.14 -23.85 36.26
CA ILE A 429 -19.54 -24.29 36.21
C ILE A 429 -19.63 -25.76 35.84
N ASN A 430 -18.93 -26.18 34.77
CA ASN A 430 -19.04 -27.54 34.23
C ASN A 430 -17.94 -28.48 34.71
N GLY A 431 -16.88 -27.95 35.31
CA GLY A 431 -15.77 -28.71 35.87
C GLY A 431 -16.09 -29.32 37.26
N PRO A 432 -15.09 -29.92 37.90
CA PRO A 432 -15.24 -30.54 39.25
C PRO A 432 -15.67 -29.52 40.30
N GLN A 433 -16.86 -29.72 40.89
CA GLN A 433 -17.42 -28.84 41.92
C GLN A 433 -17.07 -29.31 43.31
N ALA A 434 -16.57 -28.40 44.16
CA ALA A 434 -16.25 -28.66 45.54
C ALA A 434 -17.49 -28.45 46.44
N LYS A 435 -17.88 -29.47 47.17
CA LYS A 435 -18.92 -29.37 48.22
C LYS A 435 -18.34 -28.80 49.53
N GLN A 436 -17.06 -28.94 49.76
CA GLN A 436 -16.36 -28.45 50.94
C GLN A 436 -15.06 -27.74 50.53
N ARG A 437 -14.65 -26.72 51.29
CA ARG A 437 -13.45 -25.90 51.01
C ARG A 437 -12.16 -26.74 50.81
N GLY A 438 -12.04 -27.85 51.52
CA GLY A 438 -10.86 -28.73 51.41
C GLY A 438 -10.64 -29.30 50.02
N GLN A 439 -11.68 -29.49 49.23
CA GLN A 439 -11.61 -30.07 47.88
C GLN A 439 -10.98 -29.14 46.84
N ILE A 440 -10.83 -27.85 47.16
CA ILE A 440 -10.08 -26.89 46.31
C ILE A 440 -8.62 -27.37 46.14
N LYS A 441 -8.06 -28.02 47.17
CA LYS A 441 -6.70 -28.57 47.10
C LYS A 441 -6.53 -29.60 45.97
N ASN A 442 -7.62 -30.27 45.60
CA ASN A 442 -7.68 -31.35 44.61
C ASN A 442 -8.13 -30.85 43.23
N GLY A 443 -8.16 -29.54 43.00
CA GLY A 443 -8.47 -28.95 41.68
C GLY A 443 -9.96 -28.68 41.43
N ALA A 444 -10.84 -28.85 42.46
CA ALA A 444 -12.24 -28.52 42.31
C ALA A 444 -12.51 -27.00 42.51
N CYS A 445 -13.48 -26.45 41.83
CA CYS A 445 -13.99 -25.09 42.05
C CYS A 445 -14.99 -25.10 43.21
N TYR A 446 -14.81 -24.23 44.20
CA TYR A 446 -15.72 -24.03 45.32
C TYR A 446 -16.51 -22.73 45.13
N THR A 447 -17.83 -22.85 45.15
CA THR A 447 -18.72 -21.67 45.02
C THR A 447 -19.39 -21.38 46.35
N ASN A 448 -19.22 -20.16 46.86
CA ASN A 448 -19.82 -19.72 48.10
C ASN A 448 -19.92 -18.18 48.13
N ASP A 449 -20.96 -17.66 48.81
CA ASP A 449 -21.16 -16.22 48.98
C ASP A 449 -21.06 -15.38 47.68
N GLY A 450 -21.62 -15.91 46.58
CA GLY A 450 -21.62 -15.22 45.28
C GLY A 450 -20.26 -15.17 44.62
N ASN A 451 -19.32 -16.03 45.00
CA ASN A 451 -17.99 -16.09 44.38
C ASN A 451 -17.56 -17.55 44.11
N HIS A 452 -16.74 -17.72 43.08
CA HIS A 452 -15.99 -18.92 42.79
C HIS A 452 -14.57 -18.83 43.38
N TYR A 453 -14.10 -19.92 43.97
CA TYR A 453 -12.75 -20.04 44.55
C TYR A 453 -12.06 -21.26 43.95
N PHE A 454 -10.85 -21.07 43.42
CA PHE A 454 -10.08 -22.16 42.78
C PHE A 454 -8.58 -21.88 42.81
N LYS A 455 -7.77 -22.90 42.56
CA LYS A 455 -6.31 -22.76 42.41
C LYS A 455 -5.98 -22.36 40.98
N PHE A 456 -5.13 -21.36 40.82
CA PHE A 456 -4.64 -20.97 39.49
C PHE A 456 -3.93 -22.13 38.77
N THR A 457 -3.08 -22.88 39.51
CA THR A 457 -2.39 -24.07 38.94
C THR A 457 -3.36 -25.13 38.40
N SER A 458 -4.50 -25.32 39.07
CA SER A 458 -5.53 -26.27 38.62
C SER A 458 -6.25 -25.79 37.39
N PHE A 459 -6.48 -24.48 37.27
CA PHE A 459 -7.02 -23.88 36.06
C PHE A 459 -6.03 -24.00 34.87
N ILE A 460 -4.72 -23.78 35.12
CA ILE A 460 -3.68 -24.00 34.09
C ILE A 460 -3.66 -25.43 33.61
N GLN A 461 -3.83 -26.40 34.52
CA GLN A 461 -3.94 -27.82 34.15
C GLN A 461 -5.19 -28.11 33.32
N HIS A 462 -6.31 -27.47 33.62
CA HIS A 462 -7.54 -27.56 32.82
C HIS A 462 -7.35 -27.03 31.39
N LEU A 463 -6.65 -25.88 31.20
CA LEU A 463 -6.33 -25.35 29.90
C LEU A 463 -5.49 -26.30 29.05
N GLY A 464 -4.66 -27.10 29.66
CA GLY A 464 -3.84 -28.13 29.00
C GLY A 464 -2.70 -27.57 28.13
N SER A 465 -1.97 -28.48 27.49
CA SER A 465 -0.77 -28.16 26.68
C SER A 465 -1.06 -27.45 25.35
N SER A 466 -2.32 -27.35 24.94
CA SER A 466 -2.73 -26.63 23.74
C SER A 466 -2.64 -25.11 23.90
N TRP A 467 -2.66 -24.60 25.12
CA TRP A 467 -2.50 -23.20 25.46
C TRP A 467 -1.00 -22.85 25.59
N LYS A 468 -0.37 -22.50 24.49
CA LYS A 468 1.06 -22.13 24.41
C LYS A 468 1.32 -20.69 24.90
N ILE A 469 0.63 -20.24 25.96
CA ILE A 469 0.74 -18.91 26.51
C ILE A 469 1.41 -18.98 27.87
N PRO A 470 2.40 -18.12 28.18
CA PRO A 470 3.01 -18.06 29.50
C PRO A 470 1.98 -17.82 30.62
N GLU A 471 2.07 -18.57 31.72
CA GLU A 471 1.15 -18.48 32.85
C GLU A 471 1.01 -17.06 33.40
N GLU A 472 2.09 -16.29 33.46
CA GLU A 472 2.07 -14.90 33.90
C GLU A 472 1.18 -14.01 33.00
N ARG A 473 1.14 -14.31 31.72
CA ARG A 473 0.29 -13.56 30.75
C ARG A 473 -1.16 -13.97 30.89
N ILE A 474 -1.44 -15.26 31.10
CA ILE A 474 -2.79 -15.74 31.43
C ILE A 474 -3.28 -15.06 32.70
N ALA A 475 -2.47 -15.04 33.77
CA ALA A 475 -2.83 -14.42 35.04
C ALA A 475 -3.20 -12.94 34.88
N ARG A 476 -2.37 -12.14 34.17
CA ARG A 476 -2.65 -10.73 33.90
C ARG A 476 -3.96 -10.51 33.11
N GLN A 477 -4.22 -11.40 32.14
CA GLN A 477 -5.43 -11.30 31.32
C GLN A 477 -6.68 -11.64 32.14
N LEU A 478 -6.61 -12.68 32.98
CA LEU A 478 -7.70 -13.05 33.90
C LEU A 478 -8.01 -11.94 34.91
N GLU A 479 -6.99 -11.28 35.46
CA GLU A 479 -7.16 -10.15 36.38
C GLU A 479 -7.82 -8.96 35.68
N LYS A 480 -7.33 -8.64 34.45
CA LYS A 480 -7.79 -7.46 33.71
C LYS A 480 -9.21 -7.61 33.14
N ASP A 481 -9.49 -8.75 32.49
CA ASP A 481 -10.69 -8.88 31.64
C ASP A 481 -11.74 -9.82 32.24
N CYS A 482 -11.35 -10.71 33.19
CA CYS A 482 -12.27 -11.65 33.84
C CYS A 482 -12.53 -11.32 35.31
N ASN A 483 -12.00 -10.22 35.83
CA ASN A 483 -12.14 -9.81 37.24
C ASN A 483 -11.68 -10.88 38.26
N VAL A 484 -10.66 -11.66 37.95
CA VAL A 484 -10.09 -12.65 38.85
C VAL A 484 -9.15 -11.98 39.83
N GLU A 485 -9.44 -12.11 41.14
CA GLU A 485 -8.57 -11.66 42.20
C GLU A 485 -7.59 -12.81 42.56
N PHE A 486 -6.31 -12.54 42.45
CA PHE A 486 -5.25 -13.51 42.83
C PHE A 486 -4.86 -13.38 44.29
N ASN A 487 -4.31 -14.48 44.85
CA ASN A 487 -3.80 -14.53 46.21
C ASN A 487 -4.83 -14.26 47.32
N HIS A 488 -6.11 -14.45 47.02
CA HIS A 488 -7.15 -14.36 48.03
C HIS A 488 -6.90 -15.42 49.12
N SER A 489 -7.03 -15.03 50.41
CA SER A 489 -6.77 -15.90 51.54
C SER A 489 -8.03 -16.62 51.99
N LEU A 490 -8.06 -17.93 51.86
CA LEU A 490 -9.17 -18.77 52.30
C LEU A 490 -8.72 -19.72 53.41
N ASN A 491 -9.45 -19.78 54.56
CA ASN A 491 -9.18 -20.74 55.59
C ASN A 491 -9.75 -22.10 55.21
N VAL A 492 -8.88 -23.10 55.11
CA VAL A 492 -9.20 -24.50 54.77
C VAL A 492 -8.56 -25.42 55.79
N ASP A 493 -9.37 -26.11 56.60
CA ASP A 493 -8.94 -27.04 57.64
C ASP A 493 -7.93 -26.43 58.63
N GLY A 494 -8.17 -25.19 59.07
CA GLY A 494 -7.29 -24.45 59.98
C GLY A 494 -6.00 -23.91 59.37
N LYS A 495 -5.79 -24.05 58.04
CA LYS A 495 -4.64 -23.51 57.31
C LYS A 495 -5.10 -22.49 56.26
N THR A 496 -4.32 -21.42 56.10
CA THR A 496 -4.57 -20.43 55.03
C THR A 496 -4.12 -20.98 53.69
N LEU A 497 -5.06 -21.07 52.74
CA LEU A 497 -4.80 -21.41 51.35
C LEU A 497 -4.92 -20.15 50.50
N LYS A 498 -3.94 -19.92 49.62
CA LYS A 498 -4.02 -18.85 48.59
C LYS A 498 -4.73 -19.40 47.36
N VAL A 499 -5.79 -18.70 46.93
CA VAL A 499 -6.69 -19.08 45.83
C VAL A 499 -6.97 -17.91 44.92
N CYS A 500 -7.49 -18.20 43.76
CA CYS A 500 -8.17 -17.21 42.90
C CYS A 500 -9.61 -17.06 43.34
N ARG A 501 -10.13 -15.85 43.33
CA ARG A 501 -11.52 -15.50 43.55
C ARG A 501 -12.06 -14.75 42.34
N LEU A 502 -13.24 -15.09 41.91
CA LEU A 502 -13.98 -14.29 40.91
C LEU A 502 -15.48 -14.26 41.26
N PRO A 503 -16.23 -13.21 40.88
CA PRO A 503 -17.67 -13.18 41.04
C PRO A 503 -18.33 -14.40 40.38
N GLN A 504 -19.39 -14.92 40.99
CA GLN A 504 -20.09 -16.08 40.48
C GLN A 504 -20.59 -15.82 39.04
N LEU A 505 -20.19 -16.68 38.14
CA LEU A 505 -20.63 -16.68 36.77
C LEU A 505 -22.06 -17.20 36.71
N HIS A 506 -22.93 -16.51 35.96
CA HIS A 506 -24.31 -16.91 35.73
C HIS A 506 -24.44 -17.43 34.30
N MET A 507 -25.31 -18.40 34.07
CA MET A 507 -25.69 -18.79 32.71
C MET A 507 -26.36 -17.59 32.04
N GLU A 508 -25.69 -16.95 31.08
CA GLU A 508 -26.40 -16.17 30.08
C GLU A 508 -27.16 -17.16 29.20
N GLN A 509 -28.49 -17.05 29.15
CA GLN A 509 -29.29 -17.76 28.16
C GLN A 509 -28.88 -17.21 26.78
N ILE A 510 -27.99 -17.90 26.10
CA ILE A 510 -27.66 -17.63 24.70
C ILE A 510 -28.91 -18.04 23.92
N GLU A 511 -29.77 -17.08 23.56
CA GLU A 511 -30.80 -17.30 22.54
C GLU A 511 -30.07 -17.64 21.23
N TYR A 512 -30.16 -18.90 20.86
CA TYR A 512 -29.65 -19.40 19.58
C TYR A 512 -30.44 -18.74 18.45
N GLN A 513 -29.88 -17.75 17.80
CA GLN A 513 -30.40 -17.23 16.53
C GLN A 513 -29.88 -18.12 15.40
N PRO A 514 -30.73 -18.94 14.74
CA PRO A 514 -30.27 -19.77 13.64
C PRO A 514 -29.78 -18.88 12.48
N VAL A 515 -28.55 -19.11 12.06
CA VAL A 515 -27.96 -18.47 10.89
C VAL A 515 -28.84 -18.81 9.69
N LYS A 516 -29.54 -17.82 9.13
CA LYS A 516 -30.27 -17.98 7.85
C LYS A 516 -29.25 -18.29 6.76
N ARG A 517 -29.20 -19.55 6.33
CA ARG A 517 -28.47 -19.91 5.11
C ARG A 517 -29.12 -19.16 3.94
N LYS A 518 -28.35 -18.34 3.24
CA LYS A 518 -28.74 -17.85 1.92
C LYS A 518 -28.86 -19.04 1.00
N GLU A 519 -30.06 -19.29 0.53
CA GLU A 519 -30.30 -20.27 -0.57
C GLU A 519 -29.51 -19.78 -1.80
N SER A 520 -28.59 -20.60 -2.26
CA SER A 520 -27.91 -20.40 -3.53
C SER A 520 -28.90 -20.70 -4.64
N ASN A 521 -29.35 -19.68 -5.35
CA ASN A 521 -30.00 -19.91 -6.66
C ASN A 521 -28.91 -20.25 -7.67
N TYR A 522 -29.02 -21.48 -8.19
CA TYR A 522 -28.30 -21.93 -9.38
C TYR A 522 -28.73 -21.15 -10.62
#